data_6cb553bceeb7cf4a6e553fe77d88f4ec
#
_entry.id   6cb553bceeb7cf4a6e553fe77d88f4ec
#
_cell.length_a   1.000
_cell.length_b   1.000
_cell.length_c   1.000
_cell.angle_alpha   90.00
_cell.angle_beta   90.00
_cell.angle_gamma   90.00
#
_symmetry.space_group_name_H-M   'P 1'
#
loop_
_entity.id
_entity.type
_entity.pdbx_description
1 polymer ?
#
loop_
_entity_poly.entity_id
_entity_poly.type
_entity_poly.pdbx_seq_one_letter_code
_entity_poly.pdbx_strand_id
1 'polypeptide(L)'
;MQAETAAPKLHWYHYILINSNWFALTLRSQVLAGLVVPLLVQGYVGDAQKGTYYGTIRLWALMVALLTQAFWGLVSDHSRLKWGRRRPFILLGTLVEVFVILGMIWIARLEGLTGYGVLLAAYLLSMASSNMSQAGTQGLIPDLVPQEKRGIASGIKMLLEVPLPLILVGLAIAPLVSQGKLPAALVVTI
;
A
#
# COMPACT_ATOMS: atom_id res chain seq x y z
N MET A 1 -43.13 6.99 -7.05
CA MET A 1 -42.62 5.68 -7.45
C MET A 1 -41.22 5.91 -8.02
N GLN A 2 -40.18 5.75 -7.21
CA GLN A 2 -38.80 5.75 -7.71
C GLN A 2 -38.59 4.40 -8.39
N ALA A 3 -38.20 4.41 -9.66
CA ALA A 3 -37.82 3.19 -10.37
C ALA A 3 -36.67 2.55 -9.60
N GLU A 4 -36.92 1.39 -9.03
CA GLU A 4 -35.91 0.51 -8.41
C GLU A 4 -34.95 0.07 -9.53
N THR A 5 -33.90 0.84 -9.73
CA THR A 5 -32.84 0.47 -10.66
C THR A 5 -32.24 -0.84 -10.15
N ALA A 6 -32.56 -1.94 -10.83
CA ALA A 6 -32.08 -3.27 -10.50
C ALA A 6 -30.57 -3.23 -10.26
N ALA A 7 -30.15 -3.58 -9.05
CA ALA A 7 -28.75 -3.60 -8.69
C ALA A 7 -27.97 -4.50 -9.66
N PRO A 8 -26.82 -4.07 -10.19
CA PRO A 8 -26.07 -4.85 -11.17
C PRO A 8 -25.75 -6.23 -10.60
N LYS A 9 -26.03 -7.29 -11.37
CA LYS A 9 -25.72 -8.67 -10.99
C LYS A 9 -24.21 -8.83 -10.89
N LEU A 10 -23.67 -8.79 -9.67
CA LEU A 10 -22.26 -9.03 -9.42
C LEU A 10 -21.97 -10.54 -9.52
N HIS A 11 -21.05 -10.91 -10.40
CA HIS A 11 -20.47 -12.25 -10.47
C HIS A 11 -19.37 -12.41 -9.42
N TRP A 12 -18.98 -13.63 -9.06
CA TRP A 12 -17.99 -13.92 -8.03
C TRP A 12 -16.63 -13.23 -8.27
N TYR A 13 -16.18 -13.12 -9.53
CA TYR A 13 -14.91 -12.48 -9.89
C TYR A 13 -14.91 -10.95 -9.66
N HIS A 14 -16.07 -10.30 -9.67
CA HIS A 14 -16.14 -8.86 -9.35
C HIS A 14 -15.72 -8.58 -7.90
N TYR A 15 -16.02 -9.50 -6.97
CA TYR A 15 -15.56 -9.35 -5.57
C TYR A 15 -14.03 -9.43 -5.45
N ILE A 16 -13.37 -10.27 -6.25
CA ILE A 16 -11.92 -10.34 -6.32
C ILE A 16 -11.36 -9.05 -6.92
N LEU A 17 -11.90 -8.57 -8.05
CA LEU A 17 -11.44 -7.36 -8.71
C LEU A 17 -11.58 -6.11 -7.83
N ILE A 18 -12.71 -5.95 -7.12
CA ILE A 18 -12.93 -4.83 -6.20
C ILE A 18 -11.89 -4.83 -5.08
N ASN A 19 -11.45 -6.00 -4.65
CA ASN A 19 -10.55 -6.17 -3.51
C ASN A 19 -9.08 -6.41 -3.90
N SER A 20 -8.75 -6.52 -5.20
CA SER A 20 -7.37 -6.80 -5.66
C SER A 20 -6.36 -5.74 -5.22
N ASN A 21 -6.78 -4.47 -5.14
CA ASN A 21 -5.91 -3.40 -4.66
C ASN A 21 -5.49 -3.57 -3.19
N TRP A 22 -6.34 -4.19 -2.34
CA TRP A 22 -5.96 -4.50 -0.97
C TRP A 22 -4.79 -5.48 -0.89
N PHE A 23 -4.80 -6.50 -1.76
CA PHE A 23 -3.68 -7.43 -1.87
C PHE A 23 -2.38 -6.69 -2.21
N ALA A 24 -2.41 -5.83 -3.24
CA ALA A 24 -1.24 -5.05 -3.65
C ALA A 24 -0.75 -4.09 -2.56
N LEU A 25 -1.66 -3.36 -1.89
CA LEU A 25 -1.34 -2.44 -0.80
C LEU A 25 -0.66 -3.16 0.36
N THR A 26 -1.21 -4.30 0.79
CA THR A 26 -0.67 -5.04 1.93
C THR A 26 0.64 -5.73 1.56
N LEU A 27 0.74 -6.33 0.38
CA LEU A 27 1.99 -6.94 -0.10
C LEU A 27 3.14 -5.93 -0.05
N ARG A 28 2.93 -4.75 -0.64
CA ARG A 28 3.93 -3.66 -0.63
C ARG A 28 4.27 -3.20 0.79
N SER A 29 3.26 -2.99 1.62
CA SER A 29 3.47 -2.59 3.01
C SER A 29 4.29 -3.61 3.80
N GLN A 30 4.01 -4.89 3.66
CA GLN A 30 4.75 -5.97 4.32
C GLN A 30 6.20 -6.02 3.85
N VAL A 31 6.45 -5.89 2.55
CA VAL A 31 7.81 -5.90 2.00
C VAL A 31 8.58 -4.66 2.42
N LEU A 32 8.01 -3.47 2.26
CA LEU A 32 8.70 -2.23 2.60
C LEU A 32 8.96 -2.12 4.10
N ALA A 33 7.92 -2.21 4.92
CA ALA A 33 8.03 -2.03 6.36
C ALA A 33 8.69 -3.21 7.07
N GLY A 34 8.48 -4.45 6.59
CA GLY A 34 8.99 -5.64 7.25
C GLY A 34 10.38 -6.08 6.80
N LEU A 35 10.77 -5.80 5.57
CA LEU A 35 12.01 -6.30 5.00
C LEU A 35 12.95 -5.19 4.53
N VAL A 36 12.50 -4.34 3.62
CA VAL A 36 13.38 -3.39 2.90
C VAL A 36 13.87 -2.26 3.80
N VAL A 37 12.94 -1.55 4.46
CA VAL A 37 13.30 -0.39 5.29
C VAL A 37 14.21 -0.77 6.47
N PRO A 38 13.94 -1.83 7.24
CA PRO A 38 14.85 -2.26 8.31
C PRO A 38 16.25 -2.63 7.80
N LEU A 39 16.32 -3.29 6.62
CA LEU A 39 17.59 -3.68 6.00
C LEU A 39 18.41 -2.46 5.57
N LEU A 40 17.78 -1.48 4.90
CA LEU A 40 18.44 -0.26 4.46
C LEU A 40 18.88 0.60 5.65
N VAL A 41 18.04 0.74 6.68
CA VAL A 41 18.40 1.46 7.90
C VAL A 41 19.62 0.83 8.56
N GLN A 42 19.67 -0.51 8.65
CA GLN A 42 20.83 -1.23 9.18
C GLN A 42 22.10 -0.93 8.38
N GLY A 43 22.00 -0.89 7.05
CA GLY A 43 23.13 -0.53 6.18
C GLY A 43 23.64 0.90 6.37
N TYR A 44 22.74 1.85 6.70
CA TYR A 44 23.10 3.27 6.83
C TYR A 44 23.66 3.65 8.21
N VAL A 45 23.13 3.04 9.28
CA VAL A 45 23.47 3.47 10.67
C VAL A 45 24.09 2.36 11.52
N GLY A 46 24.20 1.15 10.98
CA GLY A 46 24.72 -0.02 11.69
C GLY A 46 23.71 -0.65 12.66
N ASP A 47 24.07 -1.83 13.18
CA ASP A 47 23.20 -2.63 14.05
C ASP A 47 22.88 -1.94 15.38
N ALA A 48 23.84 -1.24 15.96
CA ALA A 48 23.68 -0.61 17.28
C ALA A 48 22.58 0.47 17.29
N GLN A 49 22.39 1.19 16.19
CA GLN A 49 21.44 2.31 16.10
C GLN A 49 20.19 1.99 15.29
N LYS A 50 20.14 0.85 14.61
CA LYS A 50 19.03 0.41 13.75
C LYS A 50 17.66 0.58 14.41
N GLY A 51 17.52 0.15 15.68
CA GLY A 51 16.23 0.20 16.38
C GLY A 51 15.70 1.61 16.53
N THR A 52 16.55 2.56 16.93
CA THR A 52 16.19 3.97 17.12
C THR A 52 15.79 4.63 15.79
N TYR A 53 16.62 4.48 14.78
CA TYR A 53 16.37 5.10 13.45
C TYR A 53 15.18 4.48 12.75
N TYR A 54 15.01 3.17 12.81
CA TYR A 54 13.80 2.50 12.29
C TYR A 54 12.54 2.91 13.05
N GLY A 55 12.61 3.00 14.38
CA GLY A 55 11.52 3.49 15.21
C GLY A 55 11.11 4.92 14.84
N THR A 56 12.07 5.80 14.57
CA THR A 56 11.81 7.17 14.09
C THR A 56 11.07 7.17 12.74
N ILE A 57 11.53 6.37 11.76
CA ILE A 57 10.80 6.22 10.48
C ILE A 57 9.36 5.77 10.73
N ARG A 58 9.15 4.77 11.58
CA ARG A 58 7.81 4.21 11.86
C ARG A 58 6.90 5.24 12.53
N LEU A 59 7.43 6.04 13.44
CA LEU A 59 6.68 7.11 14.12
C LEU A 59 6.20 8.16 13.10
N TRP A 60 7.11 8.70 12.29
CA TRP A 60 6.75 9.68 11.27
C TRP A 60 5.81 9.12 10.22
N ALA A 61 6.03 7.88 9.80
CA ALA A 61 5.15 7.19 8.85
C ALA A 61 3.73 7.04 9.40
N LEU A 62 3.58 6.71 10.69
CA LEU A 62 2.27 6.63 11.34
C LEU A 62 1.57 7.99 11.36
N MET A 63 2.28 9.07 11.71
CA MET A 63 1.73 10.43 11.70
C MET A 63 1.25 10.84 10.29
N VAL A 64 2.09 10.60 9.27
CA VAL A 64 1.73 10.87 7.89
C VAL A 64 0.53 10.02 7.46
N ALA A 65 0.49 8.75 7.84
CA ALA A 65 -0.62 7.85 7.51
C ALA A 65 -1.96 8.37 8.09
N LEU A 66 -1.98 8.74 9.36
CA LEU A 66 -3.19 9.26 10.02
C LEU A 66 -3.71 10.54 9.34
N LEU A 67 -2.82 11.49 9.06
CA LEU A 67 -3.20 12.76 8.45
C LEU A 67 -3.65 12.57 7.00
N THR A 68 -2.89 11.80 6.22
CA THR A 68 -3.17 11.62 4.79
C THR A 68 -4.39 10.74 4.54
N GLN A 69 -4.66 9.75 5.39
CA GLN A 69 -5.86 8.92 5.26
C GLN A 69 -7.13 9.72 5.49
N ALA A 70 -7.17 10.54 6.54
CA ALA A 70 -8.30 11.43 6.82
C ALA A 70 -8.48 12.44 5.66
N PHE A 71 -7.40 13.09 5.24
CA PHE A 71 -7.41 14.06 4.16
C PHE A 71 -7.91 13.46 2.83
N TRP A 72 -7.31 12.37 2.37
CA TRP A 72 -7.70 11.72 1.11
C TRP A 72 -9.08 11.08 1.17
N GLY A 73 -9.52 10.61 2.33
CA GLY A 73 -10.89 10.16 2.55
C GLY A 73 -11.89 11.27 2.24
N LEU A 74 -11.72 12.44 2.87
CA LEU A 74 -12.56 13.60 2.64
C LEU A 74 -12.53 14.08 1.18
N VAL A 75 -11.34 14.20 0.58
CA VAL A 75 -11.19 14.64 -0.81
C VAL A 75 -11.84 13.67 -1.79
N SER A 76 -11.64 12.35 -1.57
CA SER A 76 -12.25 11.32 -2.41
C SER A 76 -13.78 11.32 -2.31
N ASP A 77 -14.34 11.54 -1.11
CA ASP A 77 -15.80 11.54 -0.89
C ASP A 77 -16.48 12.75 -1.55
N HIS A 78 -15.82 13.91 -1.60
CA HIS A 78 -16.34 15.12 -2.22
C HIS A 78 -15.96 15.29 -3.70
N SER A 79 -15.17 14.37 -4.25
CA SER A 79 -14.69 14.45 -5.63
C SER A 79 -15.84 14.29 -6.65
N ARG A 80 -15.87 15.19 -7.64
CA ARG A 80 -16.81 15.20 -8.79
C ARG A 80 -16.09 14.93 -10.12
N LEU A 81 -14.97 14.21 -10.08
CA LEU A 81 -14.17 13.96 -11.28
C LEU A 81 -14.93 13.10 -12.29
N LYS A 82 -14.78 13.42 -13.59
CA LYS A 82 -15.48 12.74 -14.70
C LYS A 82 -15.15 11.24 -14.81
N TRP A 83 -13.98 10.80 -14.33
CA TRP A 83 -13.53 9.40 -14.31
C TRP A 83 -14.11 8.57 -13.17
N GLY A 84 -15.01 9.16 -12.37
CA GLY A 84 -15.58 8.58 -11.16
C GLY A 84 -14.88 9.07 -9.90
N ARG A 85 -15.59 8.93 -8.78
CA ARG A 85 -15.21 9.51 -7.49
C ARG A 85 -13.93 8.88 -6.91
N ARG A 86 -13.73 7.57 -7.07
CA ARG A 86 -12.66 6.78 -6.41
C ARG A 86 -11.46 6.47 -7.30
N ARG A 87 -11.70 6.21 -8.60
CA ARG A 87 -10.68 5.73 -9.54
C ARG A 87 -9.44 6.60 -9.65
N PRO A 88 -9.52 7.96 -9.74
CA PRO A 88 -8.33 8.79 -9.87
C PRO A 88 -7.38 8.67 -8.67
N PHE A 89 -7.93 8.56 -7.45
CA PHE A 89 -7.14 8.46 -6.23
C PHE A 89 -6.42 7.11 -6.13
N ILE A 90 -7.11 6.02 -6.50
CA ILE A 90 -6.49 4.69 -6.56
C ILE A 90 -5.34 4.70 -7.58
N LEU A 91 -5.60 5.20 -8.79
CA LEU A 91 -4.60 5.20 -9.86
C LEU A 91 -3.40 6.08 -9.52
N LEU A 92 -3.63 7.34 -9.13
CA LEU A 92 -2.54 8.28 -8.81
C LEU A 92 -1.73 7.81 -7.59
N GLY A 93 -2.41 7.38 -6.53
CA GLY A 93 -1.72 6.84 -5.35
C GLY A 93 -0.85 5.64 -5.69
N THR A 94 -1.37 4.69 -6.48
CA THR A 94 -0.60 3.52 -6.91
C THR A 94 0.55 3.88 -7.84
N LEU A 95 0.37 4.80 -8.80
CA LEU A 95 1.45 5.23 -9.69
C LEU A 95 2.59 5.90 -8.93
N VAL A 96 2.27 6.85 -8.04
CA VAL A 96 3.30 7.51 -7.21
C VAL A 96 4.05 6.49 -6.37
N GLU A 97 3.35 5.53 -5.77
CA GLU A 97 3.97 4.48 -4.96
C GLU A 97 4.91 3.59 -5.79
N VAL A 98 4.52 3.21 -7.01
CA VAL A 98 5.39 2.45 -7.93
C VAL A 98 6.68 3.23 -8.22
N PHE A 99 6.60 4.52 -8.52
CA PHE A 99 7.78 5.35 -8.74
C PHE A 99 8.68 5.45 -7.50
N VAL A 100 8.11 5.55 -6.32
CA VAL A 100 8.87 5.56 -5.06
C VAL A 100 9.58 4.22 -4.84
N ILE A 101 8.90 3.10 -5.08
CA ILE A 101 9.51 1.75 -4.94
C ILE A 101 10.67 1.58 -5.92
N LEU A 102 10.50 1.97 -7.18
CA LEU A 102 11.59 1.96 -8.16
C LEU A 102 12.75 2.87 -7.72
N GLY A 103 12.44 4.04 -7.18
CA GLY A 103 13.44 4.95 -6.60
C GLY A 103 14.22 4.34 -5.44
N MET A 104 13.61 3.45 -4.64
CA MET A 104 14.30 2.77 -3.54
C MET A 104 15.46 1.88 -4.00
N ILE A 105 15.45 1.39 -5.25
CA ILE A 105 16.58 0.66 -5.84
C ILE A 105 17.83 1.55 -5.92
N TRP A 106 17.66 2.84 -6.22
CA TRP A 106 18.74 3.83 -6.25
C TRP A 106 19.12 4.29 -4.85
N ILE A 107 18.13 4.49 -3.98
CA ILE A 107 18.32 4.88 -2.57
C ILE A 107 19.17 3.84 -1.83
N ALA A 108 19.00 2.56 -2.15
CA ALA A 108 19.77 1.47 -1.57
C ALA A 108 21.29 1.53 -1.87
N ARG A 109 21.73 2.37 -2.80
CA ARG A 109 23.14 2.61 -3.14
C ARG A 109 23.76 3.77 -2.35
N LEU A 110 22.94 4.54 -1.65
CA LEU A 110 23.41 5.65 -0.80
C LEU A 110 23.97 5.11 0.51
N GLU A 111 24.76 5.93 1.20
CA GLU A 111 25.43 5.56 2.44
C GLU A 111 25.19 6.61 3.53
N GLY A 112 25.35 6.18 4.78
CA GLY A 112 25.33 7.02 5.94
C GLY A 112 24.01 7.78 6.17
N LEU A 113 24.09 8.89 6.89
CA LEU A 113 22.91 9.70 7.27
C LEU A 113 22.22 10.35 6.06
N THR A 114 22.93 10.59 4.97
CA THR A 114 22.33 11.09 3.72
C THR A 114 21.38 10.03 3.14
N GLY A 115 21.82 8.76 3.07
CA GLY A 115 20.99 7.64 2.63
C GLY A 115 19.76 7.46 3.52
N TYR A 116 19.93 7.57 4.83
CA TYR A 116 18.83 7.53 5.79
C TYR A 116 17.80 8.67 5.57
N GLY A 117 18.26 9.91 5.38
CA GLY A 117 17.37 11.06 5.17
C GLY A 117 16.54 10.92 3.88
N VAL A 118 17.16 10.45 2.80
CA VAL A 118 16.48 10.20 1.52
C VAL A 118 15.49 9.03 1.65
N LEU A 119 15.88 7.94 2.36
CA LEU A 119 14.98 6.82 2.64
C LEU A 119 13.77 7.26 3.46
N LEU A 120 13.98 8.08 4.52
CA LEU A 120 12.89 8.64 5.33
C LEU A 120 11.90 9.41 4.44
N ALA A 121 12.38 10.35 3.62
CA ALA A 121 11.54 11.14 2.74
C ALA A 121 10.76 10.27 1.74
N ALA A 122 11.44 9.30 1.10
CA ALA A 122 10.82 8.37 0.16
C ALA A 122 9.76 7.49 0.84
N TYR A 123 10.03 7.00 2.04
CA TYR A 123 9.08 6.17 2.78
C TYR A 123 7.86 6.95 3.26
N LEU A 124 8.03 8.23 3.68
CA LEU A 124 6.90 9.10 4.02
C LEU A 124 6.04 9.42 2.78
N LEU A 125 6.67 9.63 1.62
CA LEU A 125 5.95 9.80 0.35
C LEU A 125 5.18 8.53 -0.03
N SER A 126 5.79 7.34 0.13
CA SER A 126 5.12 6.05 -0.04
C SER A 126 3.90 5.93 0.88
N MET A 127 4.01 6.31 2.16
CA MET A 127 2.88 6.30 3.08
C MET A 127 1.74 7.23 2.62
N ALA A 128 2.08 8.44 2.21
CA ALA A 128 1.08 9.40 1.73
C ALA A 128 0.34 8.91 0.47
N SER A 129 1.08 8.36 -0.50
CA SER A 129 0.52 7.84 -1.75
C SER A 129 -0.27 6.55 -1.56
N SER A 130 0.22 5.65 -0.71
CA SER A 130 -0.48 4.41 -0.34
C SER A 130 -1.82 4.71 0.33
N ASN A 131 -1.85 5.65 1.29
CA ASN A 131 -3.08 6.07 1.94
C ASN A 131 -4.06 6.77 0.99
N MET A 132 -3.58 7.49 -0.03
CA MET A 132 -4.43 8.03 -1.10
C MET A 132 -5.13 6.92 -1.88
N SER A 133 -4.41 5.88 -2.30
CA SER A 133 -4.97 4.70 -2.97
C SER A 133 -5.92 3.94 -2.05
N GLN A 134 -5.54 3.75 -0.79
CA GLN A 134 -6.34 3.08 0.23
C GLN A 134 -7.67 3.78 0.49
N ALA A 135 -7.68 5.10 0.62
CA ALA A 135 -8.88 5.90 0.83
C ALA A 135 -9.90 5.72 -0.32
N GLY A 136 -9.41 5.70 -1.58
CA GLY A 136 -10.23 5.37 -2.73
C GLY A 136 -10.78 3.94 -2.68
N THR A 137 -9.95 2.97 -2.30
CA THR A 137 -10.30 1.54 -2.27
C THR A 137 -11.31 1.20 -1.16
N GLN A 138 -11.22 1.83 0.01
CA GLN A 138 -12.14 1.61 1.13
C GLN A 138 -13.60 1.87 0.76
N GLY A 139 -13.86 2.85 -0.10
CA GLY A 139 -15.20 3.18 -0.55
C GLY A 139 -15.79 2.24 -1.61
N LEU A 140 -15.01 1.32 -2.21
CA LEU A 140 -15.51 0.48 -3.30
C LEU A 140 -16.56 -0.53 -2.85
N ILE A 141 -16.40 -1.16 -1.68
CA ILE A 141 -17.38 -2.13 -1.18
C ILE A 141 -18.73 -1.46 -0.89
N PRO A 142 -18.84 -0.37 -0.09
CA PRO A 142 -20.12 0.27 0.13
C PRO A 142 -20.73 0.90 -1.12
N ASP A 143 -19.91 1.36 -2.09
CA ASP A 143 -20.40 2.02 -3.30
C ASP A 143 -20.88 1.02 -4.38
N LEU A 144 -20.28 -0.17 -4.47
CA LEU A 144 -20.50 -1.11 -5.57
C LEU A 144 -21.22 -2.41 -5.16
N VAL A 145 -21.17 -2.77 -3.87
CA VAL A 145 -21.70 -4.06 -3.41
C VAL A 145 -23.04 -3.86 -2.67
N PRO A 146 -24.11 -4.57 -3.09
CA PRO A 146 -25.39 -4.58 -2.36
C PRO A 146 -25.22 -4.99 -0.91
N GLN A 147 -26.04 -4.43 -0.03
CA GLN A 147 -25.91 -4.58 1.41
C GLN A 147 -25.86 -6.06 1.87
N GLU A 148 -26.71 -6.91 1.27
CA GLU A 148 -26.83 -8.33 1.59
C GLU A 148 -25.54 -9.14 1.24
N LYS A 149 -24.72 -8.61 0.31
CA LYS A 149 -23.49 -9.28 -0.18
C LYS A 149 -22.20 -8.66 0.35
N ARG A 150 -22.27 -7.61 1.15
CA ARG A 150 -21.08 -6.94 1.72
C ARG A 150 -20.28 -7.86 2.64
N GLY A 151 -20.94 -8.79 3.34
CA GLY A 151 -20.26 -9.81 4.15
C GLY A 151 -19.32 -10.69 3.33
N ILE A 152 -19.79 -11.18 2.16
CA ILE A 152 -18.97 -11.99 1.25
C ILE A 152 -17.81 -11.16 0.69
N ALA A 153 -18.07 -9.92 0.25
CA ALA A 153 -17.03 -9.02 -0.25
C ALA A 153 -15.96 -8.73 0.80
N SER A 154 -16.36 -8.51 2.06
CA SER A 154 -15.43 -8.30 3.17
C SER A 154 -14.64 -9.55 3.53
N GLY A 155 -15.24 -10.75 3.45
CA GLY A 155 -14.54 -12.01 3.64
C GLY A 155 -13.44 -12.22 2.58
N ILE A 156 -13.75 -11.96 1.30
CA ILE A 156 -12.77 -12.01 0.21
C ILE A 156 -11.67 -10.96 0.41
N LYS A 157 -12.04 -9.74 0.82
CA LYS A 157 -11.07 -8.70 1.19
C LYS A 157 -10.08 -9.21 2.22
N MET A 158 -10.55 -9.79 3.32
CA MET A 158 -9.69 -10.30 4.39
C MET A 158 -8.71 -11.38 3.92
N LEU A 159 -9.15 -12.27 3.02
CA LEU A 159 -8.27 -13.28 2.42
C LEU A 159 -7.17 -12.65 1.56
N LEU A 160 -7.50 -11.64 0.75
CA LEU A 160 -6.57 -10.93 -0.10
C LEU A 160 -5.64 -9.99 0.70
N GLU A 161 -6.12 -9.43 1.80
CA GLU A 161 -5.39 -8.44 2.59
C GLU A 161 -4.40 -9.09 3.58
N VAL A 162 -4.69 -10.25 4.16
CA VAL A 162 -3.89 -10.80 5.26
C VAL A 162 -3.14 -12.08 4.87
N PRO A 163 -3.76 -13.25 4.66
CA PRO A 163 -3.01 -14.49 4.49
C PRO A 163 -2.22 -14.55 3.18
N LEU A 164 -2.80 -14.12 2.07
CA LEU A 164 -2.14 -14.25 0.77
C LEU A 164 -0.86 -13.40 0.64
N PRO A 165 -0.85 -12.09 1.01
CA PRO A 165 0.39 -11.31 1.00
C PRO A 165 1.43 -11.88 1.95
N LEU A 166 1.05 -12.33 3.15
CA LEU A 166 1.97 -12.89 4.13
C LEU A 166 2.65 -14.15 3.62
N ILE A 167 1.89 -15.07 3.01
CA ILE A 167 2.42 -16.29 2.40
C ILE A 167 3.39 -15.97 1.28
N LEU A 168 3.02 -15.04 0.39
CA LEU A 168 3.88 -14.65 -0.74
C LEU A 168 5.17 -13.96 -0.27
N VAL A 169 5.08 -13.08 0.73
CA VAL A 169 6.26 -12.45 1.33
C VAL A 169 7.17 -13.51 1.95
N GLY A 170 6.64 -14.43 2.74
CA GLY A 170 7.43 -15.46 3.42
C GLY A 170 8.09 -16.45 2.46
N LEU A 171 7.35 -16.92 1.46
CA LEU A 171 7.83 -17.99 0.57
C LEU A 171 8.64 -17.49 -0.63
N ALA A 172 8.32 -16.31 -1.17
CA ALA A 172 8.94 -15.83 -2.40
C ALA A 172 9.86 -14.63 -2.19
N ILE A 173 9.43 -13.62 -1.43
CA ILE A 173 10.10 -12.33 -1.36
C ILE A 173 11.21 -12.33 -0.30
N ALA A 174 10.95 -12.85 0.90
CA ALA A 174 11.95 -12.90 1.96
C ALA A 174 13.21 -13.68 1.58
N PRO A 175 13.14 -14.83 0.87
CA PRO A 175 14.33 -15.51 0.34
C PRO A 175 15.12 -14.69 -0.68
N LEU A 176 14.47 -13.86 -1.51
CA LEU A 176 15.18 -12.97 -2.44
C LEU A 176 15.96 -11.88 -1.69
N VAL A 177 15.37 -11.30 -0.65
CA VAL A 177 16.02 -10.31 0.19
C VAL A 177 17.20 -10.91 0.95
N SER A 178 17.06 -12.10 1.53
CA SER A 178 18.14 -12.79 2.25
C SER A 178 19.31 -13.18 1.35
N GLN A 179 19.07 -13.41 0.05
CA GLN A 179 20.10 -13.64 -0.96
C GLN A 179 20.77 -12.34 -1.49
N GLY A 180 20.45 -11.19 -0.92
CA GLY A 180 20.96 -9.90 -1.39
C GLY A 180 20.35 -9.39 -2.71
N LYS A 181 19.29 -10.03 -3.21
CA LYS A 181 18.60 -9.65 -4.46
C LYS A 181 17.51 -8.61 -4.21
N LEU A 182 17.85 -7.53 -3.50
CA LEU A 182 16.92 -6.46 -3.15
C LEU A 182 16.17 -5.85 -4.37
N PRO A 183 16.84 -5.56 -5.52
CA PRO A 183 16.13 -5.04 -6.69
C PRO A 183 15.05 -5.99 -7.20
N ALA A 184 15.34 -7.31 -7.25
CA ALA A 184 14.37 -8.30 -7.67
C ALA A 184 13.18 -8.39 -6.69
N ALA A 185 13.42 -8.34 -5.39
CA ALA A 185 12.38 -8.32 -4.37
C ALA A 185 11.46 -7.10 -4.53
N LEU A 186 12.00 -5.92 -4.80
CA LEU A 186 11.22 -4.69 -5.03
C LEU A 186 10.40 -4.75 -6.32
N VAL A 187 10.96 -5.27 -7.41
CA VAL A 187 10.24 -5.43 -8.69
C VAL A 187 9.07 -6.40 -8.56
N VAL A 188 9.20 -7.49 -7.82
CA VAL A 188 8.10 -8.45 -7.61
C VAL A 188 6.94 -7.85 -6.82
N THR A 189 7.15 -6.75 -6.09
CA THR A 189 6.10 -6.07 -5.30
C THR A 189 5.31 -5.00 -6.07
N ILE A 190 5.73 -4.67 -7.27
CA ILE A 190 5.06 -3.70 -8.16
C ILE A 190 3.98 -4.40 -8.98
#